data_98388dd464dde9b8bc1f7080288d2834
#
_entry.id   98388dd464dde9b8bc1f7080288d2834
#
_cell.length_a   1.000
_cell.length_b   1.000
_cell.length_c   1.000
_cell.angle_alpha   90.00
_cell.angle_beta   90.00
_cell.angle_gamma   90.00
#
_symmetry.space_group_name_H-M   'P 1'
#
loop_
_entity.id
_entity.type
_entity.pdbx_description
1 polymer ?
#
loop_
_entity_poly.entity_id
_entity_poly.type
_entity_poly.pdbx_seq_one_letter_code
_entity_poly.pdbx_strand_id
1 'polypeptide(L)'
;MLGPQQAGFIDTVGIDMYIEMLNDAIMEEKGIKKEVKQELAKANVKVDAYIPSRFANEDYEKITLYQRMDAIMTKKELLAMMDEIKDNYGRLPKAVQLLFEKKRLDICINEPHVETFKEMPREVEIVFTPQWSNGIDGVKLFEMMTTISKDIVIRYKDQKIYMRMPKIKDWLYVVIEILERSEQM
;
A
#
# COMPACT_ATOMS: atom_id res chain seq x y z
N MET A 1 -22.28 -0.06 20.20
CA MET A 1 -22.29 -1.49 19.82
C MET A 1 -22.56 -1.60 18.33
N LEU A 2 -21.57 -2.00 17.55
CA LEU A 2 -21.74 -2.29 16.13
C LEU A 2 -22.48 -3.64 16.02
N GLY A 3 -23.69 -3.64 15.48
CA GLY A 3 -24.50 -4.86 15.37
C GLY A 3 -24.01 -5.80 14.27
N PRO A 4 -24.47 -7.08 14.23
CA PRO A 4 -24.03 -8.07 13.24
C PRO A 4 -24.32 -7.66 11.77
N GLN A 5 -25.20 -6.70 11.55
CA GLN A 5 -25.45 -6.13 10.21
C GLN A 5 -24.31 -5.25 9.69
N GLN A 6 -23.46 -4.69 10.57
CA GLN A 6 -22.32 -3.85 10.16
C GLN A 6 -21.09 -4.68 9.79
N ALA A 7 -20.92 -5.88 10.33
CA ALA A 7 -19.88 -6.82 9.91
C ALA A 7 -20.07 -7.24 8.43
N GLY A 8 -21.31 -7.51 8.02
CA GLY A 8 -21.62 -7.83 6.61
C GLY A 8 -21.49 -6.63 5.66
N PHE A 9 -21.64 -5.39 6.16
CA PHE A 9 -21.46 -4.18 5.38
C PHE A 9 -19.98 -3.90 5.07
N ILE A 10 -19.09 -4.16 6.02
CA ILE A 10 -17.63 -4.06 5.84
C ILE A 10 -17.14 -5.02 4.75
N ASP A 11 -17.67 -6.25 4.74
CA ASP A 11 -17.34 -7.26 3.73
C ASP A 11 -17.85 -6.88 2.33
N THR A 12 -18.94 -6.12 2.25
CA THR A 12 -19.58 -5.73 0.97
C THR A 12 -18.98 -4.47 0.36
N VAL A 13 -18.62 -3.49 1.20
CA VAL A 13 -18.18 -2.14 0.75
C VAL A 13 -16.66 -2.04 0.71
N GLY A 14 -15.97 -2.93 1.39
CA GLY A 14 -14.52 -2.87 1.60
C GLY A 14 -14.16 -1.98 2.78
N ILE A 15 -13.10 -2.37 3.46
CA ILE A 15 -12.70 -1.76 4.73
C ILE A 15 -12.25 -0.31 4.55
N ASP A 16 -11.59 0.01 3.44
CA ASP A 16 -11.09 1.35 3.15
C ASP A 16 -12.26 2.35 3.05
N MET A 17 -13.32 1.99 2.32
CA MET A 17 -14.51 2.81 2.17
C MET A 17 -15.31 2.94 3.48
N TYR A 18 -15.36 1.87 4.29
CA TYR A 18 -16.00 1.91 5.61
C TYR A 18 -15.29 2.88 6.56
N ILE A 19 -13.96 2.87 6.58
CA ILE A 19 -13.15 3.79 7.39
C ILE A 19 -13.33 5.22 6.94
N GLU A 20 -13.36 5.48 5.63
CA GLU A 20 -13.60 6.80 5.07
C GLU A 20 -14.99 7.34 5.50
N MET A 21 -16.03 6.54 5.34
CA MET A 21 -17.39 6.89 5.79
C MET A 21 -17.47 7.14 7.30
N LEU A 22 -16.75 6.34 8.10
CA LEU A 22 -16.73 6.52 9.56
C LEU A 22 -15.99 7.80 9.96
N ASN A 23 -14.88 8.12 9.31
CA ASN A 23 -14.15 9.35 9.53
C ASN A 23 -14.98 10.58 9.15
N ASP A 24 -15.67 10.54 8.01
CA ASP A 24 -16.56 11.61 7.56
C ASP A 24 -17.71 11.83 8.55
N ALA A 25 -18.34 10.75 9.04
CA ALA A 25 -19.40 10.83 10.04
C ALA A 25 -18.92 11.43 11.38
N ILE A 26 -17.72 11.03 11.86
CA ILE A 26 -17.12 11.58 13.09
C ILE A 26 -16.78 13.07 12.92
N MET A 27 -16.32 13.49 11.75
CA MET A 27 -16.00 14.89 11.46
C MET A 27 -17.26 15.75 11.40
N GLU A 28 -18.34 15.25 10.77
CA GLU A 28 -19.64 15.93 10.77
C GLU A 28 -20.19 16.11 12.19
N GLU A 29 -20.14 15.06 13.01
CA GLU A 29 -20.63 15.10 14.40
C GLU A 29 -19.84 16.09 15.28
N LYS A 30 -18.54 16.21 15.03
CA LYS A 30 -17.66 17.16 15.75
C LYS A 30 -17.65 18.56 15.16
N GLY A 31 -18.38 18.84 14.06
CA GLY A 31 -18.39 20.14 13.39
C GLY A 31 -17.02 20.60 12.87
N ILE A 32 -16.10 19.65 12.65
CA ILE A 32 -14.75 19.93 12.16
C ILE A 32 -14.85 20.01 10.63
N LYS A 33 -14.53 21.18 10.06
CA LYS A 33 -14.35 21.29 8.60
C LYS A 33 -13.23 20.34 8.17
N LYS A 34 -13.49 19.56 7.11
CA LYS A 34 -12.50 18.68 6.48
C LYS A 34 -11.28 19.53 6.09
N GLU A 35 -10.24 19.52 6.94
CA GLU A 35 -8.93 19.95 6.48
C GLU A 35 -8.51 18.98 5.39
N VAL A 36 -8.11 19.47 4.23
CA VAL A 36 -7.55 18.62 3.17
C VAL A 36 -6.22 18.08 3.70
N LYS A 37 -6.29 16.98 4.45
CA LYS A 37 -5.09 16.22 4.80
C LYS A 37 -4.51 15.72 3.48
N GLN A 38 -3.22 15.92 3.28
CA GLN A 38 -2.51 15.23 2.22
C GLN A 38 -2.67 13.72 2.47
N GLU A 39 -3.50 13.06 1.66
CA GLU A 39 -3.65 11.61 1.68
C GLU A 39 -2.75 11.02 0.60
N LEU A 40 -2.09 9.91 0.92
CA LEU A 40 -1.34 9.16 -0.10
C LEU A 40 -2.31 8.60 -1.13
N ALA A 41 -1.93 8.66 -2.41
CA ALA A 41 -2.64 7.90 -3.43
C ALA A 41 -2.54 6.41 -3.09
N LYS A 42 -3.68 5.69 -3.14
CA LYS A 42 -3.75 4.28 -2.77
C LYS A 42 -3.57 3.40 -4.00
N ALA A 43 -2.68 2.42 -3.89
CA ALA A 43 -2.58 1.32 -4.84
C ALA A 43 -3.79 0.39 -4.62
N ASN A 44 -4.80 0.43 -5.48
CA ASN A 44 -6.00 -0.42 -5.38
C ASN A 44 -5.66 -1.89 -5.69
N VAL A 45 -4.83 -2.51 -4.83
CA VAL A 45 -4.41 -3.91 -4.99
C VAL A 45 -5.36 -4.88 -4.30
N LYS A 46 -5.67 -5.99 -5.00
CA LYS A 46 -6.52 -7.07 -4.48
C LYS A 46 -5.65 -8.10 -3.77
N VAL A 47 -5.52 -7.94 -2.46
CA VAL A 47 -4.84 -8.89 -1.57
C VAL A 47 -5.70 -9.17 -0.34
N ASP A 48 -5.59 -10.38 0.23
CA ASP A 48 -6.31 -10.78 1.45
C ASP A 48 -5.67 -10.15 2.69
N ALA A 49 -5.80 -8.83 2.80
CA ALA A 49 -5.22 -8.02 3.84
C ALA A 49 -6.32 -7.54 4.79
N TYR A 50 -6.34 -8.06 6.03
CA TYR A 50 -7.33 -7.71 7.04
C TYR A 50 -6.82 -8.00 8.45
N ILE A 51 -7.51 -7.46 9.47
CA ILE A 51 -7.23 -7.74 10.88
C ILE A 51 -8.18 -8.86 11.36
N PRO A 52 -7.66 -10.08 11.60
CA PRO A 52 -8.48 -11.19 12.09
C PRO A 52 -9.06 -10.91 13.49
N SER A 53 -10.28 -11.40 13.78
CA SER A 53 -10.92 -11.22 15.08
C SER A 53 -10.16 -11.84 16.26
N ARG A 54 -9.34 -12.87 16.00
CA ARG A 54 -8.44 -13.45 17.01
C ARG A 54 -7.21 -12.58 17.31
N PHE A 55 -6.91 -11.57 16.48
CA PHE A 55 -5.77 -10.66 16.64
C PHE A 55 -6.19 -9.41 17.40
N ALA A 56 -7.34 -8.83 17.06
CA ALA A 56 -7.98 -7.76 17.82
C ALA A 56 -9.44 -8.18 18.05
N ASN A 57 -9.81 -8.39 19.34
CA ASN A 57 -11.09 -9.01 19.70
C ASN A 57 -12.27 -8.05 19.59
N GLU A 58 -12.03 -6.76 19.82
CA GLU A 58 -13.07 -5.75 19.82
C GLU A 58 -13.10 -4.99 18.50
N ASP A 59 -14.29 -4.74 17.97
CA ASP A 59 -14.47 -3.99 16.72
C ASP A 59 -13.85 -2.59 16.79
N TYR A 60 -13.95 -1.94 17.96
CA TYR A 60 -13.33 -0.64 18.22
C TYR A 60 -11.79 -0.70 18.06
N GLU A 61 -11.17 -1.75 18.58
CA GLU A 61 -9.72 -1.95 18.48
C GLU A 61 -9.27 -2.13 17.02
N LYS A 62 -10.01 -2.91 16.23
CA LYS A 62 -9.76 -3.07 14.80
C LYS A 62 -9.86 -1.74 14.07
N ILE A 63 -10.94 -0.99 14.28
CA ILE A 63 -11.17 0.32 13.66
C ILE A 63 -10.01 1.26 13.99
N THR A 64 -9.59 1.31 15.25
CA THR A 64 -8.46 2.14 15.69
C THR A 64 -7.16 1.76 14.96
N LEU A 65 -6.88 0.46 14.80
CA LEU A 65 -5.70 -0.01 14.09
C LEU A 65 -5.74 0.36 12.59
N TYR A 66 -6.90 0.25 11.95
CA TYR A 66 -7.06 0.67 10.56
C TYR A 66 -6.89 2.18 10.39
N GLN A 67 -7.49 2.99 11.27
CA GLN A 67 -7.33 4.45 11.24
C GLN A 67 -5.87 4.87 11.43
N ARG A 68 -5.16 4.22 12.36
CA ARG A 68 -3.74 4.46 12.57
C ARG A 68 -2.91 4.07 11.35
N MET A 69 -3.23 2.93 10.72
CA MET A 69 -2.56 2.49 9.49
C MET A 69 -2.80 3.48 8.34
N ASP A 70 -4.03 3.96 8.19
CA ASP A 70 -4.38 4.91 7.12
C ASP A 70 -3.64 6.25 7.30
N ALA A 71 -3.47 6.70 8.53
CA ALA A 71 -2.77 7.94 8.86
C ALA A 71 -1.24 7.92 8.60
N ILE A 72 -0.63 6.75 8.37
CA ILE A 72 0.81 6.63 8.09
C ILE A 72 1.14 7.26 6.73
N MET A 73 2.19 8.08 6.70
CA MET A 73 2.65 8.77 5.50
C MET A 73 4.07 8.37 5.09
N THR A 74 4.84 7.79 6.01
CA THR A 74 6.27 7.52 5.82
C THR A 74 6.65 6.08 6.18
N LYS A 75 7.72 5.57 5.56
CA LYS A 75 8.31 4.25 5.88
C LYS A 75 8.72 4.15 7.35
N LYS A 76 9.21 5.24 7.93
CA LYS A 76 9.61 5.29 9.34
C LYS A 76 8.43 5.07 10.28
N GLU A 77 7.31 5.76 10.02
CA GLU A 77 6.07 5.59 10.79
C GLU A 77 5.51 4.17 10.64
N LEU A 78 5.56 3.62 9.42
CA LEU A 78 5.10 2.25 9.14
C LEU A 78 5.89 1.22 9.96
N LEU A 79 7.20 1.33 9.97
CA LEU A 79 8.08 0.44 10.74
C LEU A 79 7.84 0.58 12.24
N ALA A 80 7.72 1.81 12.75
CA ALA A 80 7.44 2.07 14.16
C ALA A 80 6.10 1.44 14.59
N MET A 81 5.03 1.59 13.80
CA MET A 81 3.75 0.95 14.07
C MET A 81 3.84 -0.58 14.02
N MET A 82 4.57 -1.13 13.04
CA MET A 82 4.74 -2.57 12.91
C MET A 82 5.46 -3.18 14.14
N ASP A 83 6.48 -2.50 14.65
CA ASP A 83 7.22 -2.95 15.84
C ASP A 83 6.34 -2.84 17.10
N GLU A 84 5.64 -1.72 17.30
CA GLU A 84 4.68 -1.55 18.40
C GLU A 84 3.61 -2.65 18.41
N ILE A 85 3.05 -2.96 17.24
CA ILE A 85 2.02 -4.00 17.14
C ILE A 85 2.61 -5.39 17.41
N LYS A 86 3.83 -5.68 16.97
CA LYS A 86 4.52 -6.92 17.31
C LYS A 86 4.77 -7.04 18.81
N ASP A 87 5.14 -5.95 19.47
CA ASP A 87 5.40 -5.93 20.91
C ASP A 87 4.11 -6.15 21.72
N ASN A 88 2.99 -5.58 21.27
CA ASN A 88 1.71 -5.68 21.98
C ASN A 88 0.94 -6.98 21.71
N TYR A 89 0.99 -7.48 20.49
CA TYR A 89 0.17 -8.62 20.00
C TYR A 89 1.00 -9.85 19.62
N GLY A 90 2.33 -9.75 19.65
CA GLY A 90 3.22 -10.84 19.25
C GLY A 90 3.34 -11.02 17.74
N ARG A 91 3.50 -12.28 17.30
CA ARG A 91 3.71 -12.58 15.88
C ARG A 91 2.52 -12.15 15.02
N LEU A 92 2.79 -11.31 14.02
CA LEU A 92 1.78 -10.82 13.09
C LEU A 92 1.22 -11.96 12.21
N PRO A 93 -0.11 -12.15 12.15
CA PRO A 93 -0.75 -13.02 11.17
C PRO A 93 -0.43 -12.57 9.74
N LYS A 94 -0.43 -13.50 8.78
CA LYS A 94 -0.14 -13.17 7.37
C LYS A 94 -1.04 -12.08 6.80
N ALA A 95 -2.34 -12.08 7.13
CA ALA A 95 -3.28 -11.06 6.68
C ALA A 95 -2.93 -9.66 7.21
N VAL A 96 -2.43 -9.55 8.44
CA VAL A 96 -1.94 -8.29 9.03
C VAL A 96 -0.62 -7.86 8.39
N GLN A 97 0.30 -8.81 8.13
CA GLN A 97 1.53 -8.50 7.38
C GLN A 97 1.21 -7.92 6.00
N LEU A 98 0.23 -8.48 5.29
CA LEU A 98 -0.21 -7.98 3.99
C LEU A 98 -0.81 -6.57 4.07
N LEU A 99 -1.45 -6.19 5.18
CA LEU A 99 -1.89 -4.80 5.40
C LEU A 99 -0.70 -3.84 5.46
N PHE A 100 0.37 -4.20 6.18
CA PHE A 100 1.59 -3.41 6.23
C PHE A 100 2.26 -3.32 4.86
N GLU A 101 2.32 -4.42 4.10
CA GLU A 101 2.90 -4.41 2.76
C GLU A 101 2.05 -3.60 1.76
N LYS A 102 0.71 -3.66 1.87
CA LYS A 102 -0.16 -2.79 1.07
C LYS A 102 0.12 -1.32 1.37
N LYS A 103 0.21 -0.93 2.65
CA LYS A 103 0.55 0.45 3.03
C LYS A 103 1.95 0.86 2.58
N ARG A 104 2.92 -0.07 2.64
CA ARG A 104 4.28 0.15 2.13
C ARG A 104 4.28 0.42 0.63
N LEU A 105 3.47 -0.31 -0.14
CA LEU A 105 3.26 -0.04 -1.55
C LEU A 105 2.66 1.35 -1.77
N ASP A 106 1.63 1.75 -1.00
CA ASP A 106 1.03 3.09 -1.09
C ASP A 106 2.09 4.18 -0.87
N ILE A 107 2.99 4.01 0.09
CA ILE A 107 4.10 4.95 0.31
C ILE A 107 5.03 4.97 -0.90
N CYS A 108 5.45 3.81 -1.40
CA CYS A 108 6.39 3.72 -2.52
C CYS A 108 5.85 4.32 -3.83
N ILE A 109 4.56 4.15 -4.13
CA ILE A 109 3.97 4.73 -5.35
C ILE A 109 3.76 6.24 -5.28
N ASN A 110 3.87 6.84 -4.09
CA ASN A 110 3.82 8.29 -3.90
C ASN A 110 5.21 8.95 -3.91
N GLU A 111 6.28 8.17 -4.11
CA GLU A 111 7.62 8.71 -4.25
C GLU A 111 7.77 9.51 -5.56
N PRO A 112 8.55 10.60 -5.59
CA PRO A 112 8.62 11.53 -6.73
C PRO A 112 9.05 10.92 -8.05
N HIS A 113 9.72 9.78 -8.04
CA HIS A 113 10.18 9.10 -9.25
C HIS A 113 9.10 8.21 -9.90
N VAL A 114 8.00 7.93 -9.20
CA VAL A 114 6.88 7.13 -9.69
C VAL A 114 5.80 8.04 -10.26
N GLU A 115 5.40 7.81 -11.50
CA GLU A 115 4.30 8.56 -12.12
C GLU A 115 2.96 7.86 -11.98
N THR A 116 2.92 6.55 -12.28
CA THR A 116 1.71 5.75 -12.13
C THR A 116 2.02 4.31 -11.73
N PHE A 117 1.11 3.74 -10.98
CA PHE A 117 1.03 2.30 -10.67
C PHE A 117 -0.33 1.77 -11.09
N LYS A 118 -0.36 0.64 -11.80
CA LYS A 118 -1.61 -0.03 -12.21
C LYS A 118 -1.54 -1.52 -11.94
N GLU A 119 -2.51 -2.02 -11.18
CA GLU A 119 -2.76 -3.45 -11.07
C GLU A 119 -3.76 -3.88 -12.16
N MET A 120 -3.35 -4.85 -12.98
CA MET A 120 -4.20 -5.52 -13.96
C MET A 120 -4.48 -6.95 -13.51
N PRO A 121 -5.43 -7.67 -14.12
CA PRO A 121 -5.77 -9.03 -13.68
C PRO A 121 -4.59 -10.00 -13.61
N ARG A 122 -3.63 -9.92 -14.53
CA ARG A 122 -2.50 -10.84 -14.66
C ARG A 122 -1.13 -10.22 -14.46
N GLU A 123 -1.03 -8.91 -14.48
CA GLU A 123 0.23 -8.18 -14.40
C GLU A 123 0.08 -6.87 -13.63
N VAL A 124 1.19 -6.28 -13.24
CA VAL A 124 1.29 -4.91 -12.74
C VAL A 124 2.15 -4.08 -13.68
N GLU A 125 1.81 -2.80 -13.79
CA GLU A 125 2.57 -1.81 -14.55
C GLU A 125 2.97 -0.66 -13.63
N ILE A 126 4.24 -0.26 -13.70
CA ILE A 126 4.77 0.94 -13.08
C ILE A 126 5.31 1.83 -14.20
N VAL A 127 4.96 3.10 -14.16
CA VAL A 127 5.53 4.12 -15.05
C VAL A 127 6.33 5.09 -14.20
N PHE A 128 7.58 5.27 -14.56
CA PHE A 128 8.46 6.23 -13.91
C PHE A 128 8.41 7.59 -14.61
N THR A 129 8.63 8.65 -13.83
CA THR A 129 8.60 10.02 -14.35
C THR A 129 9.69 10.26 -15.39
N PRO A 130 9.49 11.20 -16.36
CA PRO A 130 10.50 11.52 -17.34
C PRO A 130 11.81 12.00 -16.72
N GLN A 131 11.74 12.79 -15.65
CA GLN A 131 12.93 13.31 -14.97
C GLN A 131 13.81 12.17 -14.46
N TRP A 132 13.23 11.21 -13.77
CA TRP A 132 13.95 10.05 -13.25
C TRP A 132 14.42 9.14 -14.39
N SER A 133 13.53 8.84 -15.35
CA SER A 133 13.81 7.93 -16.48
C SER A 133 14.97 8.38 -17.37
N ASN A 134 15.18 9.70 -17.52
CA ASN A 134 16.26 10.26 -18.30
C ASN A 134 17.58 10.39 -17.52
N GLY A 135 17.51 10.40 -16.18
CA GLY A 135 18.68 10.50 -15.31
C GLY A 135 19.30 9.16 -14.92
N ILE A 136 18.55 8.07 -15.09
CA ILE A 136 18.98 6.75 -14.62
C ILE A 136 19.93 6.05 -15.60
N ASP A 137 20.90 5.30 -15.04
CA ASP A 137 21.71 4.36 -15.82
C ASP A 137 20.87 3.11 -16.17
N GLY A 138 20.47 3.01 -17.45
CA GLY A 138 19.61 1.94 -17.92
C GLY A 138 20.22 0.54 -17.78
N VAL A 139 21.55 0.40 -17.82
CA VAL A 139 22.24 -0.89 -17.62
C VAL A 139 22.13 -1.32 -16.17
N LYS A 140 22.43 -0.43 -15.23
CA LYS A 140 22.30 -0.71 -13.80
C LYS A 140 20.86 -1.01 -13.41
N LEU A 141 19.90 -0.27 -13.99
CA LEU A 141 18.48 -0.53 -13.77
C LEU A 141 18.09 -1.94 -14.24
N PHE A 142 18.51 -2.32 -15.44
CA PHE A 142 18.26 -3.66 -16.00
C PHE A 142 18.87 -4.76 -15.13
N GLU A 143 20.11 -4.60 -14.70
CA GLU A 143 20.80 -5.54 -13.82
C GLU A 143 20.08 -5.66 -12.47
N MET A 144 19.71 -4.56 -11.86
CA MET A 144 18.97 -4.54 -10.60
C MET A 144 17.63 -5.28 -10.73
N MET A 145 16.83 -4.94 -11.74
CA MET A 145 15.52 -5.57 -11.94
C MET A 145 15.62 -7.06 -12.25
N THR A 146 16.56 -7.48 -13.09
CA THR A 146 16.78 -8.90 -13.44
C THR A 146 17.31 -9.72 -12.26
N THR A 147 18.03 -9.08 -11.32
CA THR A 147 18.46 -9.73 -10.07
C THR A 147 17.25 -10.02 -9.16
N ILE A 148 16.24 -9.16 -9.17
CA ILE A 148 15.03 -9.34 -8.37
C ILE A 148 14.08 -10.36 -9.03
N SER A 149 13.78 -10.20 -10.32
CA SER A 149 12.94 -11.12 -11.08
C SER A 149 13.27 -11.10 -12.57
N LYS A 150 13.34 -12.29 -13.17
CA LYS A 150 13.57 -12.44 -14.62
C LYS A 150 12.33 -12.17 -15.47
N ASP A 151 11.15 -12.09 -14.84
CA ASP A 151 9.87 -11.91 -15.52
C ASP A 151 9.51 -10.43 -15.72
N ILE A 152 10.41 -9.52 -15.33
CA ILE A 152 10.22 -8.08 -15.47
C ILE A 152 10.55 -7.67 -16.92
N VAL A 153 9.62 -6.93 -17.53
CA VAL A 153 9.78 -6.33 -18.85
C VAL A 153 9.93 -4.82 -18.70
N ILE A 154 11.03 -4.27 -19.19
CA ILE A 154 11.33 -2.84 -19.19
C ILE A 154 11.19 -2.31 -20.62
N ARG A 155 10.52 -1.18 -20.78
CA ARG A 155 10.42 -0.44 -22.04
C ARG A 155 10.67 1.03 -21.80
N TYR A 156 11.48 1.65 -22.64
CA TYR A 156 11.65 3.11 -22.68
C TYR A 156 10.83 3.67 -23.84
N LYS A 157 9.90 4.55 -23.56
CA LYS A 157 9.04 5.19 -24.55
C LYS A 157 8.60 6.57 -24.05
N ASP A 158 8.53 7.55 -24.94
CA ASP A 158 8.07 8.91 -24.62
C ASP A 158 8.78 9.52 -23.40
N GLN A 159 10.10 9.33 -23.32
CA GLN A 159 10.98 9.77 -22.22
C GLN A 159 10.67 9.12 -20.86
N LYS A 160 9.90 8.04 -20.83
CA LYS A 160 9.51 7.33 -19.60
C LYS A 160 9.93 5.87 -19.66
N ILE A 161 10.26 5.34 -18.51
CA ILE A 161 10.45 3.90 -18.32
C ILE A 161 9.13 3.29 -17.86
N TYR A 162 8.69 2.29 -18.62
CA TYR A 162 7.54 1.43 -18.30
C TYR A 162 8.09 0.09 -17.84
N MET A 163 7.72 -0.32 -16.65
CA MET A 163 8.02 -1.64 -16.12
C MET A 163 6.73 -2.44 -16.02
N ARG A 164 6.75 -3.67 -16.54
CA ARG A 164 5.66 -4.63 -16.38
C ARG A 164 6.17 -5.93 -15.79
N MET A 165 5.37 -6.52 -14.92
CA MET A 165 5.68 -7.78 -14.27
C MET A 165 4.40 -8.61 -14.11
N PRO A 166 4.43 -9.93 -14.41
CA PRO A 166 3.29 -10.81 -14.15
C PRO A 166 3.04 -10.96 -12.64
N LYS A 167 1.78 -11.15 -12.27
CA LYS A 167 1.38 -11.40 -10.87
C LYS A 167 1.67 -12.86 -10.49
N ILE A 168 2.95 -13.16 -10.32
CA ILE A 168 3.43 -14.43 -9.79
C ILE A 168 3.25 -14.48 -8.26
N LYS A 169 3.56 -15.62 -7.66
CA LYS A 169 3.59 -15.75 -6.21
C LYS A 169 4.46 -14.64 -5.59
N ASP A 170 3.95 -14.03 -4.52
CA ASP A 170 4.64 -12.96 -3.77
C ASP A 170 4.97 -11.68 -4.58
N TRP A 171 4.24 -11.46 -5.69
CA TRP A 171 4.44 -10.31 -6.58
C TRP A 171 4.44 -8.96 -5.87
N LEU A 172 3.64 -8.80 -4.80
CA LEU A 172 3.56 -7.56 -4.03
C LEU A 172 4.92 -7.19 -3.41
N TYR A 173 5.60 -8.17 -2.81
CA TYR A 173 6.93 -7.97 -2.22
C TYR A 173 7.97 -7.64 -3.29
N VAL A 174 7.90 -8.29 -4.44
CA VAL A 174 8.80 -8.03 -5.58
C VAL A 174 8.63 -6.60 -6.08
N VAL A 175 7.39 -6.13 -6.25
CA VAL A 175 7.09 -4.76 -6.68
C VAL A 175 7.62 -3.74 -5.67
N ILE A 176 7.38 -3.95 -4.37
CA ILE A 176 7.88 -3.06 -3.31
C ILE A 176 9.42 -3.01 -3.34
N GLU A 177 10.08 -4.16 -3.45
CA GLU A 177 11.55 -4.21 -3.52
C GLU A 177 12.10 -3.43 -4.72
N ILE A 178 11.45 -3.54 -5.89
CA ILE A 178 11.82 -2.78 -7.08
C ILE A 178 11.69 -1.27 -6.83
N LEU A 179 10.54 -0.83 -6.29
CA LEU A 179 10.29 0.57 -6.03
C LEU A 179 11.29 1.15 -5.02
N GLU A 180 11.58 0.42 -3.94
CA GLU A 180 12.54 0.87 -2.94
C GLU A 180 13.98 0.93 -3.44
N ARG A 181 14.39 -0.01 -4.28
CA ARG A 181 15.73 0.03 -4.89
C ARG A 181 15.83 1.10 -5.96
N SER A 182 14.76 1.35 -6.72
CA SER A 182 14.73 2.42 -7.72
C SER A 182 14.82 3.82 -7.12
N GLU A 183 14.32 4.01 -5.89
CA GLU A 183 14.46 5.26 -5.14
C GLU A 183 15.93 5.60 -4.81
N GLN A 184 16.78 4.57 -4.65
CA GLN A 184 18.18 4.71 -4.25
C GLN A 184 19.14 4.89 -5.44
N MET A 185 18.65 4.85 -6.65
CA MET A 185 19.43 4.95 -7.89
C MET A 185 19.50 6.39 -8.40
#